data_ff54d03215d43fa16215855fcef85c14
#
_entry.id   ff54d03215d43fa16215855fcef85c14
#
_cell.length_a   1.000
_cell.length_b   1.000
_cell.length_c   1.000
_cell.angle_alpha   90.00
_cell.angle_beta   90.00
_cell.angle_gamma   90.00
#
_symmetry.space_group_name_H-M   'P 1'
#
loop_
_entity.id
_entity.type
_entity.pdbx_description
1 polymer ?
#
loop_
_entity_poly.entity_id
_entity_poly.type
_entity_poly.pdbx_seq_one_letter_code
_entity_poly.pdbx_strand_id
1 'polypeptide(L)'
;MLASPTKGCFFTKRINSQMKQKIKKKTYLTSRSEVQNLDLLENNLCEISLDWITVNGVFHAEQFINKLHDNNWALQDELDGHPIKFGLKRINSNGELLEPHNIATLIRNKGKNKKQGNWRLETSNHIESNKEKQEILAVIRLFDYAHITRLDIAIDYINFANAGMHYRFYKPNVKQYWIKERNGTIGTIYCGSGGSTVQYRYYDKLKERNAKKARIPPNINSWERLEVKLRGKNTLNWLAETKKALVYFKCPDKVKLDTEKITTVAMLEYLINHPERLNNKDLSKGTLAKYRKLLKQNKGLDNRLALIAMNELDKQAESLRQEINSFLNDNELKEVS
;
A
#
# COMPACT_ATOMS: atom_id res chain seq x y z
N MET A 1 -39.80 25.52 -26.07
CA MET A 1 -38.45 24.94 -26.32
C MET A 1 -37.96 24.37 -25.01
N LEU A 2 -38.02 23.06 -24.89
CA LEU A 2 -37.72 22.34 -23.64
C LEU A 2 -36.30 21.82 -23.71
N ALA A 3 -35.46 22.23 -22.75
CA ALA A 3 -34.12 21.73 -22.58
C ALA A 3 -34.13 20.35 -21.92
N SER A 4 -33.43 19.38 -22.50
CA SER A 4 -33.26 18.02 -21.98
C SER A 4 -32.26 17.99 -20.81
N PRO A 5 -32.46 17.16 -19.79
CA PRO A 5 -31.56 17.06 -18.65
C PRO A 5 -30.36 16.17 -18.96
N THR A 6 -29.18 16.66 -18.57
CA THR A 6 -27.88 16.05 -18.65
C THR A 6 -27.77 14.75 -17.84
N LYS A 7 -27.30 13.69 -18.49
CA LYS A 7 -26.94 12.40 -17.89
C LYS A 7 -25.65 12.53 -17.06
N GLY A 8 -25.76 12.91 -15.81
CA GLY A 8 -24.62 13.11 -14.93
C GLY A 8 -24.78 12.57 -13.51
N CYS A 9 -25.69 11.64 -13.25
CA CYS A 9 -26.04 11.33 -11.86
C CYS A 9 -26.12 9.85 -11.46
N PHE A 10 -25.61 8.91 -12.25
CA PHE A 10 -25.72 7.47 -11.89
C PHE A 10 -24.55 6.91 -11.10
N PHE A 11 -23.35 7.49 -11.21
CA PHE A 11 -22.17 6.95 -10.51
C PHE A 11 -22.12 7.32 -9.02
N THR A 12 -22.56 8.52 -8.66
CA THR A 12 -22.59 8.98 -7.26
C THR A 12 -23.64 8.26 -6.40
N LYS A 13 -24.75 7.80 -6.98
CA LYS A 13 -25.76 7.05 -6.22
C LYS A 13 -25.31 5.63 -5.86
N ARG A 14 -24.50 4.97 -6.69
CA ARG A 14 -24.03 3.60 -6.43
C ARG A 14 -22.96 3.56 -5.33
N ILE A 15 -22.07 4.54 -5.28
CA ILE A 15 -21.06 4.65 -4.21
C ILE A 15 -21.74 4.93 -2.87
N ASN A 16 -22.74 5.83 -2.84
CA ASN A 16 -23.49 6.12 -1.62
C ASN A 16 -24.35 4.94 -1.14
N SER A 17 -24.88 4.09 -2.04
CA SER A 17 -25.66 2.93 -1.64
C SER A 17 -24.80 1.79 -1.09
N GLN A 18 -23.60 1.57 -1.64
CA GLN A 18 -22.64 0.60 -1.12
C GLN A 18 -22.02 1.06 0.21
N MET A 19 -21.73 2.35 0.38
CA MET A 19 -21.32 2.90 1.68
C MET A 19 -22.44 2.74 2.72
N LYS A 20 -23.69 3.05 2.41
CA LYS A 20 -24.80 2.88 3.36
C LYS A 20 -25.11 1.43 3.71
N GLN A 21 -24.86 0.47 2.82
CA GLN A 21 -25.01 -0.97 3.14
C GLN A 21 -23.87 -1.53 3.97
N LYS A 22 -22.62 -1.06 3.80
CA LYS A 22 -21.48 -1.46 4.66
C LYS A 22 -21.61 -0.95 6.10
N ILE A 23 -22.22 0.23 6.32
CA ILE A 23 -22.40 0.83 7.65
C ILE A 23 -23.43 0.03 8.51
N LYS A 24 -24.30 -0.79 7.92
CA LYS A 24 -25.31 -1.56 8.68
C LYS A 24 -24.85 -2.95 9.17
N LYS A 25 -23.65 -3.43 8.82
CA LYS A 25 -23.13 -4.69 9.38
C LYS A 25 -22.42 -4.44 10.70
N LYS A 26 -23.13 -4.66 11.80
CA LYS A 26 -22.65 -4.66 13.18
C LYS A 26 -21.40 -5.54 13.33
N THR A 27 -20.32 -4.92 13.76
CA THR A 27 -19.07 -5.54 14.16
C THR A 27 -19.26 -6.36 15.43
N TYR A 28 -18.94 -7.63 15.39
CA TYR A 28 -18.77 -8.45 16.60
C TYR A 28 -17.31 -8.33 17.04
N LEU A 29 -17.09 -7.64 18.14
CA LEU A 29 -15.80 -7.49 18.80
C LEU A 29 -15.70 -8.45 19.99
N THR A 30 -14.71 -9.29 19.98
CA THR A 30 -14.29 -10.12 21.11
C THR A 30 -13.33 -9.31 21.98
N SER A 31 -13.71 -9.09 23.20
CA SER A 31 -13.15 -8.36 24.34
C SER A 31 -13.69 -6.94 24.51
N ARG A 32 -14.63 -6.89 25.46
CA ARG A 32 -15.51 -5.75 25.75
C ARG A 32 -14.85 -4.55 26.44
N SER A 33 -13.59 -4.61 26.83
CA SER A 33 -12.98 -3.61 27.72
C SER A 33 -12.02 -2.61 27.08
N GLU A 34 -11.51 -2.88 25.86
CA GLU A 34 -10.50 -1.99 25.23
C GLU A 34 -11.01 -1.11 24.08
N VAL A 35 -12.27 -1.31 23.66
CA VAL A 35 -12.85 -0.62 22.50
C VAL A 35 -13.84 0.47 22.86
N GLN A 36 -14.10 0.68 24.14
CA GLN A 36 -15.21 1.54 24.62
C GLN A 36 -14.99 3.06 24.47
N ASN A 37 -13.85 3.55 23.97
CA ASN A 37 -13.59 4.98 23.77
C ASN A 37 -12.98 5.30 22.38
N LEU A 38 -13.34 4.57 21.35
CA LEU A 38 -13.21 5.08 19.99
C LEU A 38 -14.42 5.99 19.75
N ASP A 39 -14.24 7.30 19.88
CA ASP A 39 -15.10 8.28 19.19
C ASP A 39 -14.92 8.05 17.71
N LEU A 40 -15.66 7.07 17.19
CA LEU A 40 -15.75 6.79 15.78
C LEU A 40 -16.49 7.98 15.17
N LEU A 41 -15.77 8.89 14.57
CA LEU A 41 -16.36 9.81 13.62
C LEU A 41 -17.15 8.96 12.63
N GLU A 42 -18.38 9.37 12.29
CA GLU A 42 -19.35 8.58 11.52
C GLU A 42 -18.88 8.05 10.16
N ASN A 43 -17.64 8.33 9.73
CA ASN A 43 -17.07 8.03 8.43
C ASN A 43 -15.65 7.48 8.44
N ASN A 44 -15.18 6.89 9.52
CA ASN A 44 -13.86 6.27 9.57
C ASN A 44 -13.81 5.00 8.71
N LEU A 45 -12.84 4.91 7.81
CA LEU A 45 -12.69 3.77 6.90
C LEU A 45 -11.24 3.29 6.90
N CYS A 46 -11.05 1.99 7.14
CA CYS A 46 -9.78 1.31 6.89
C CYS A 46 -9.97 0.41 5.66
N GLU A 47 -9.21 0.67 4.60
CA GLU A 47 -9.25 -0.10 3.36
C GLU A 47 -7.89 -0.76 3.13
N ILE A 48 -7.92 -2.00 2.64
CA ILE A 48 -6.71 -2.74 2.26
C ILE A 48 -6.80 -3.09 0.79
N SER A 49 -5.73 -2.85 0.06
CA SER A 49 -5.69 -3.06 -1.38
C SER A 49 -4.31 -3.50 -1.85
N LEU A 50 -4.29 -4.13 -3.02
CA LEU A 50 -3.09 -4.36 -3.79
C LEU A 50 -2.71 -3.06 -4.51
N ASP A 51 -1.55 -2.47 -4.12
CA ASP A 51 -1.11 -1.18 -4.66
C ASP A 51 -0.15 -1.35 -5.85
N TRP A 52 0.70 -2.39 -5.80
CA TRP A 52 1.69 -2.65 -6.85
C TRP A 52 1.99 -4.13 -6.97
N ILE A 53 2.15 -4.60 -8.22
CA ILE A 53 2.66 -5.93 -8.48
C ILE A 53 3.75 -5.88 -9.56
N THR A 54 4.78 -6.72 -9.41
CA THR A 54 5.77 -6.97 -10.45
C THR A 54 5.83 -8.46 -10.72
N VAL A 55 5.58 -8.83 -11.95
CA VAL A 55 5.66 -10.21 -12.45
C VAL A 55 6.89 -10.36 -13.33
N ASN A 56 7.69 -11.40 -13.09
CA ASN A 56 8.82 -11.78 -13.93
C ASN A 56 8.50 -13.10 -14.65
N GLY A 57 9.11 -13.31 -15.82
CA GLY A 57 8.96 -14.52 -16.58
C GLY A 57 9.65 -14.47 -17.96
N VAL A 58 9.42 -15.47 -18.79
CA VAL A 58 9.82 -15.49 -20.18
C VAL A 58 8.69 -14.90 -21.02
N PHE A 59 8.89 -13.71 -21.57
CA PHE A 59 7.86 -12.96 -22.28
C PHE A 59 7.93 -13.17 -23.79
N HIS A 60 6.79 -13.44 -24.40
CA HIS A 60 6.61 -13.64 -25.84
C HIS A 60 6.31 -12.32 -26.55
N ALA A 61 7.36 -11.53 -26.82
CA ALA A 61 7.23 -10.19 -27.38
C ALA A 61 6.52 -10.16 -28.75
N GLU A 62 6.74 -11.15 -29.61
CA GLU A 62 6.06 -11.26 -30.92
C GLU A 62 4.55 -11.41 -30.78
N GLN A 63 4.11 -12.27 -29.86
CA GLN A 63 2.68 -12.45 -29.58
C GLN A 63 2.06 -11.17 -29.00
N PHE A 64 2.81 -10.43 -28.22
CA PHE A 64 2.36 -9.14 -27.68
C PHE A 64 2.17 -8.13 -28.81
N ILE A 65 3.13 -8.00 -29.74
CA ILE A 65 3.03 -7.10 -30.89
C ILE A 65 1.82 -7.44 -31.76
N ASN A 66 1.60 -8.72 -32.03
CA ASN A 66 0.43 -9.15 -32.80
C ASN A 66 -0.88 -8.79 -32.12
N LYS A 67 -0.96 -8.95 -30.79
CA LYS A 67 -2.15 -8.59 -30.00
C LYS A 67 -2.36 -7.08 -29.82
N LEU A 68 -1.36 -6.23 -30.07
CA LEU A 68 -1.54 -4.78 -30.02
C LEU A 68 -2.59 -4.26 -31.01
N HIS A 69 -2.68 -4.91 -32.18
CA HIS A 69 -3.65 -4.54 -33.23
C HIS A 69 -5.06 -5.04 -32.89
N ASP A 70 -5.15 -6.23 -32.29
CA ASP A 70 -6.43 -6.86 -31.98
C ASP A 70 -7.05 -6.33 -30.69
N ASN A 71 -6.22 -5.89 -29.75
CA ASN A 71 -6.66 -5.28 -28.50
C ASN A 71 -6.56 -3.75 -28.59
N ASN A 72 -7.34 -3.08 -27.79
CA ASN A 72 -7.37 -1.62 -27.71
C ASN A 72 -6.15 -1.06 -26.95
N TRP A 73 -4.96 -1.62 -27.20
CA TRP A 73 -3.71 -1.22 -26.55
C TRP A 73 -2.95 -0.20 -27.39
N ALA A 74 -2.22 0.67 -26.70
CA ALA A 74 -1.30 1.61 -27.31
C ALA A 74 0.03 1.61 -26.55
N LEU A 75 1.12 1.76 -27.27
CA LEU A 75 2.46 1.95 -26.70
C LEU A 75 2.74 3.44 -26.55
N GLN A 76 3.43 3.80 -25.46
CA GLN A 76 3.92 5.16 -25.25
C GLN A 76 5.40 5.33 -25.63
N ASP A 77 6.19 4.25 -25.63
CA ASP A 77 7.62 4.29 -25.93
C ASP A 77 8.00 3.19 -26.94
N GLU A 78 9.04 3.43 -27.73
CA GLU A 78 9.52 2.52 -28.76
C GLU A 78 10.22 1.27 -28.19
N LEU A 79 10.23 0.20 -29.01
CA LEU A 79 10.68 -1.14 -28.63
C LEU A 79 12.20 -1.31 -28.44
N ASP A 80 13.02 -0.32 -28.75
CA ASP A 80 14.48 -0.42 -28.88
C ASP A 80 15.24 -0.37 -27.55
N GLY A 81 14.95 -1.34 -26.68
CA GLY A 81 15.73 -1.57 -25.45
C GLY A 81 15.35 -0.69 -24.26
N HIS A 82 14.39 0.18 -24.42
CA HIS A 82 13.78 1.00 -23.38
C HIS A 82 12.59 0.29 -22.74
N PRO A 83 12.17 0.69 -21.51
CA PRO A 83 10.94 0.20 -20.91
C PRO A 83 9.73 0.49 -21.80
N ILE A 84 8.95 -0.53 -22.12
CA ILE A 84 7.76 -0.39 -22.95
C ILE A 84 6.59 -0.07 -22.02
N LYS A 85 6.09 1.15 -22.06
CA LYS A 85 4.87 1.53 -21.36
C LYS A 85 3.69 1.25 -22.27
N PHE A 86 2.68 0.58 -21.76
CA PHE A 86 1.45 0.33 -22.49
C PHE A 86 0.22 0.75 -21.70
N GLY A 87 -0.79 1.12 -22.42
CA GLY A 87 -2.06 1.55 -21.87
C GLY A 87 -3.20 1.30 -22.85
N LEU A 88 -4.42 1.64 -22.43
CA LEU A 88 -5.58 1.56 -23.30
C LEU A 88 -5.64 2.79 -24.21
N LYS A 89 -5.98 2.59 -25.49
CA LYS A 89 -6.33 3.67 -26.40
C LYS A 89 -7.54 4.42 -25.84
N ARG A 90 -7.43 5.72 -25.83
CA ARG A 90 -8.50 6.64 -25.43
C ARG A 90 -8.89 7.50 -26.61
N ILE A 91 -10.17 7.71 -26.79
CA ILE A 91 -10.72 8.56 -27.83
C ILE A 91 -11.60 9.61 -27.14
N ASN A 92 -11.39 10.88 -27.47
CA ASN A 92 -12.22 11.95 -26.93
C ASN A 92 -13.61 11.98 -27.63
N SER A 93 -14.48 12.90 -27.19
CA SER A 93 -15.81 13.09 -27.77
C SER A 93 -15.82 13.48 -29.25
N ASN A 94 -14.69 13.98 -29.77
CA ASN A 94 -14.52 14.40 -31.16
C ASN A 94 -13.92 13.31 -32.06
N GLY A 95 -13.65 12.10 -31.51
CA GLY A 95 -13.03 10.99 -32.23
C GLY A 95 -11.51 11.06 -32.33
N GLU A 96 -10.86 12.00 -31.64
CA GLU A 96 -9.40 12.14 -31.64
C GLU A 96 -8.74 11.18 -30.63
N LEU A 97 -7.61 10.60 -31.04
CA LEU A 97 -6.82 9.72 -30.17
C LEU A 97 -6.12 10.56 -29.09
N LEU A 98 -6.42 10.27 -27.83
CA LEU A 98 -5.72 10.84 -26.68
C LEU A 98 -4.49 9.99 -26.33
N GLU A 99 -3.55 10.61 -25.60
CA GLU A 99 -2.44 9.83 -25.00
C GLU A 99 -2.98 8.65 -24.20
N PRO A 100 -2.41 7.44 -24.40
CA PRO A 100 -2.85 6.27 -23.69
C PRO A 100 -2.56 6.43 -22.20
N HIS A 101 -3.53 6.02 -21.38
CA HIS A 101 -3.31 5.90 -19.95
C HIS A 101 -2.38 4.71 -19.68
N ASN A 102 -1.19 4.96 -19.13
CA ASN A 102 -0.23 3.91 -18.82
C ASN A 102 -0.75 3.03 -17.66
N ILE A 103 -1.03 1.77 -17.96
CA ILE A 103 -1.51 0.78 -16.97
C ILE A 103 -0.41 -0.16 -16.49
N ALA A 104 0.62 -0.38 -17.30
CA ALA A 104 1.78 -1.17 -16.89
C ALA A 104 3.00 -0.88 -17.78
N THR A 105 4.17 -1.29 -17.30
CA THR A 105 5.45 -1.14 -17.98
C THR A 105 6.14 -2.50 -18.10
N LEU A 106 6.53 -2.86 -19.33
CA LEU A 106 7.35 -4.03 -19.63
C LEU A 106 8.81 -3.62 -19.67
N ILE A 107 9.65 -4.30 -18.90
CA ILE A 107 11.07 -3.99 -18.77
C ILE A 107 11.89 -5.24 -19.05
N ARG A 108 12.83 -5.15 -19.98
CA ARG A 108 13.78 -6.22 -20.26
C ARG A 108 14.79 -6.33 -19.12
N ASN A 109 14.96 -7.52 -18.54
CA ASN A 109 15.92 -7.75 -17.48
C ASN A 109 17.35 -7.78 -18.06
N LYS A 110 18.18 -6.81 -17.67
CA LYS A 110 19.60 -6.74 -18.00
C LYS A 110 20.39 -7.52 -16.94
N GLY A 111 20.64 -8.81 -17.11
CA GLY A 111 21.41 -9.53 -16.12
C GLY A 111 21.76 -10.98 -16.50
N LYS A 112 22.80 -11.52 -15.85
CA LYS A 112 23.30 -12.89 -16.07
C LYS A 112 22.36 -13.97 -15.53
N ASN A 113 21.36 -13.63 -14.73
CA ASN A 113 20.40 -14.58 -14.16
C ASN A 113 19.21 -14.83 -15.11
N LYS A 114 19.49 -15.52 -16.21
CA LYS A 114 18.44 -16.01 -17.14
C LYS A 114 17.40 -16.93 -16.47
N LYS A 115 17.68 -17.44 -15.26
CA LYS A 115 16.78 -18.30 -14.48
C LYS A 115 15.51 -17.60 -13.98
N GLN A 116 15.51 -16.23 -13.90
CA GLN A 116 14.37 -15.44 -13.42
C GLN A 116 13.48 -14.89 -14.55
N GLY A 117 13.68 -15.38 -15.78
CA GLY A 117 13.02 -14.85 -16.96
C GLY A 117 13.73 -13.63 -17.55
N ASN A 118 13.38 -13.32 -18.79
CA ASN A 118 14.03 -12.25 -19.56
C ASN A 118 13.33 -10.90 -19.48
N TRP A 119 12.09 -10.86 -18.96
CA TRP A 119 11.29 -9.66 -18.83
C TRP A 119 10.59 -9.59 -17.47
N ARG A 120 10.20 -8.37 -17.10
CA ARG A 120 9.27 -8.13 -16.00
C ARG A 120 8.20 -7.14 -16.43
N LEU A 121 7.00 -7.34 -15.93
CA LEU A 121 5.89 -6.42 -16.01
C LEU A 121 5.72 -5.76 -14.65
N GLU A 122 5.68 -4.44 -14.63
CA GLU A 122 5.38 -3.62 -13.44
C GLU A 122 4.03 -2.93 -13.66
N THR A 123 3.07 -3.15 -12.77
CA THR A 123 1.79 -2.44 -12.84
C THR A 123 1.94 -0.96 -12.53
N SER A 124 1.04 -0.15 -13.03
CA SER A 124 0.95 1.27 -12.66
C SER A 124 0.11 1.42 -11.39
N ASN A 125 0.40 2.42 -10.57
CA ASN A 125 -0.45 2.83 -9.43
C ASN A 125 -1.77 3.49 -9.89
N HIS A 126 -2.06 3.49 -11.17
CA HIS A 126 -3.18 4.19 -11.79
C HIS A 126 -4.18 3.24 -12.46
N ILE A 127 -4.28 1.99 -11.98
CA ILE A 127 -5.32 1.07 -12.45
C ILE A 127 -6.65 1.55 -11.88
N GLU A 128 -7.49 2.12 -12.75
CA GLU A 128 -8.74 2.77 -12.34
C GLU A 128 -9.98 1.89 -12.56
N SER A 129 -9.86 0.81 -13.33
CA SER A 129 -11.00 -0.01 -13.71
C SER A 129 -10.69 -1.52 -13.77
N ASN A 130 -11.74 -2.32 -13.61
CA ASN A 130 -11.64 -3.77 -13.83
C ASN A 130 -11.22 -4.10 -15.26
N LYS A 131 -11.56 -3.26 -16.25
CA LYS A 131 -11.14 -3.45 -17.62
C LYS A 131 -9.63 -3.36 -17.76
N GLU A 132 -9.02 -2.32 -17.18
CA GLU A 132 -7.55 -2.16 -17.19
C GLU A 132 -6.85 -3.34 -16.51
N LYS A 133 -7.42 -3.84 -15.41
CA LYS A 133 -6.91 -5.03 -14.72
C LYS A 133 -6.95 -6.26 -15.63
N GLN A 134 -8.05 -6.49 -16.37
CA GLN A 134 -8.16 -7.60 -17.32
C GLN A 134 -7.15 -7.50 -18.46
N GLU A 135 -6.84 -6.28 -18.93
CA GLU A 135 -5.83 -6.08 -19.97
C GLU A 135 -4.41 -6.38 -19.43
N ILE A 136 -4.11 -6.01 -18.19
CA ILE A 136 -2.84 -6.40 -17.53
C ILE A 136 -2.75 -7.93 -17.44
N LEU A 137 -3.80 -8.60 -17.01
CA LEU A 137 -3.86 -10.06 -16.95
C LEU A 137 -3.68 -10.70 -18.33
N ALA A 138 -4.27 -10.11 -19.38
CA ALA A 138 -4.08 -10.59 -20.75
C ALA A 138 -2.61 -10.51 -21.21
N VAL A 139 -1.88 -9.48 -20.77
CA VAL A 139 -0.44 -9.37 -21.04
C VAL A 139 0.38 -10.36 -20.20
N ILE A 140 0.01 -10.56 -18.93
CA ILE A 140 0.70 -11.54 -18.05
C ILE A 140 0.58 -12.96 -18.60
N ARG A 141 -0.54 -13.31 -19.22
CA ARG A 141 -0.71 -14.63 -19.91
C ARG A 141 0.26 -14.86 -21.07
N LEU A 142 0.99 -13.83 -21.51
CA LEU A 142 2.07 -13.96 -22.51
C LEU A 142 3.44 -14.25 -21.87
N PHE A 143 3.48 -14.47 -20.56
CA PHE A 143 4.67 -14.89 -19.84
C PHE A 143 4.62 -16.37 -19.55
N ASP A 144 5.65 -17.12 -19.93
CA ASP A 144 5.91 -18.44 -19.38
C ASP A 144 6.66 -18.31 -18.07
N TYR A 145 6.40 -19.23 -17.13
CA TYR A 145 7.01 -19.25 -15.80
C TYR A 145 6.83 -17.91 -15.05
N ALA A 146 5.63 -17.34 -15.18
CA ALA A 146 5.27 -16.09 -14.53
C ALA A 146 5.29 -16.24 -13.01
N HIS A 147 6.04 -15.38 -12.32
CA HIS A 147 6.10 -15.36 -10.87
C HIS A 147 6.19 -13.94 -10.32
N ILE A 148 5.60 -13.72 -9.16
CA ILE A 148 5.59 -12.40 -8.52
C ILE A 148 6.93 -12.15 -7.83
N THR A 149 7.60 -11.07 -8.19
CA THR A 149 8.88 -10.65 -7.61
C THR A 149 8.77 -9.43 -6.70
N ARG A 150 7.70 -8.66 -6.81
CA ARG A 150 7.34 -7.57 -5.91
C ARG A 150 5.83 -7.50 -5.73
N LEU A 151 5.43 -7.23 -4.49
CA LEU A 151 4.06 -7.03 -4.09
C LEU A 151 4.01 -5.90 -3.06
N ASP A 152 3.19 -4.88 -3.29
CA ASP A 152 2.98 -3.80 -2.34
C ASP A 152 1.52 -3.85 -1.87
N ILE A 153 1.31 -4.01 -0.56
CA ILE A 153 0.00 -3.97 0.08
C ILE A 153 -0.18 -2.58 0.68
N ALA A 154 -1.25 -1.91 0.31
CA ALA A 154 -1.64 -0.62 0.87
C ALA A 154 -2.72 -0.79 1.93
N ILE A 155 -2.57 -0.06 3.03
CA ILE A 155 -3.55 0.08 4.11
C ILE A 155 -3.86 1.56 4.22
N ASP A 156 -5.07 1.94 3.86
CA ASP A 156 -5.57 3.30 3.90
C ASP A 156 -6.37 3.55 5.18
N TYR A 157 -5.99 4.60 5.88
CA TYR A 157 -6.69 5.11 7.05
C TYR A 157 -7.37 6.44 6.68
N ILE A 158 -8.68 6.42 6.54
CA ILE A 158 -9.47 7.56 6.08
C ILE A 158 -10.32 8.09 7.21
N ASN A 159 -10.25 9.40 7.47
CA ASN A 159 -11.03 10.13 8.48
C ASN A 159 -10.84 9.64 9.93
N PHE A 160 -9.66 9.12 10.28
CA PHE A 160 -9.37 8.78 11.67
C PHE A 160 -8.95 10.02 12.47
N ALA A 161 -9.51 10.18 13.67
CA ALA A 161 -9.29 11.35 14.53
C ALA A 161 -7.81 11.51 14.97
N ASN A 162 -7.07 10.41 15.09
CA ASN A 162 -5.65 10.40 15.43
C ASN A 162 -4.75 10.34 14.18
N ALA A 163 -5.29 10.66 13.02
CA ALA A 163 -4.52 10.89 11.82
C ALA A 163 -3.63 12.13 11.99
N GLY A 164 -2.69 12.35 11.10
CA GLY A 164 -1.77 13.48 11.18
C GLY A 164 -0.32 13.04 11.34
N MET A 165 0.00 11.87 10.76
CA MET A 165 1.36 11.34 10.77
C MET A 165 1.95 11.10 12.17
N HIS A 166 1.09 10.73 13.14
CA HIS A 166 1.50 10.47 14.51
C HIS A 166 2.09 9.08 14.73
N TYR A 167 1.75 8.10 13.88
CA TYR A 167 2.25 6.73 14.00
C TYR A 167 3.72 6.59 13.60
N ARG A 168 4.42 5.61 14.20
CA ARG A 168 5.85 5.33 13.99
C ARG A 168 6.08 3.83 13.92
N PHE A 169 7.23 3.42 13.34
CA PHE A 169 7.66 2.03 13.35
C PHE A 169 8.66 1.78 14.48
N TYR A 170 8.29 0.90 15.41
CA TYR A 170 9.14 0.48 16.53
C TYR A 170 9.85 -0.84 16.23
N LYS A 171 10.31 -1.01 14.99
CA LYS A 171 11.05 -2.20 14.54
C LYS A 171 12.53 -2.08 14.90
N PRO A 172 13.07 -2.98 15.75
CA PRO A 172 14.48 -2.92 16.14
C PRO A 172 15.40 -3.30 15.00
N ASN A 173 16.63 -2.77 15.02
CA ASN A 173 17.71 -3.10 14.09
C ASN A 173 17.41 -2.88 12.60
N VAL A 174 16.49 -1.99 12.29
CA VAL A 174 16.12 -1.63 10.92
C VAL A 174 16.36 -0.14 10.71
N LYS A 175 17.01 0.21 9.59
CA LYS A 175 17.23 1.60 9.21
C LYS A 175 15.88 2.28 8.93
N GLN A 176 15.71 3.47 9.49
CA GLN A 176 14.55 4.31 9.23
C GLN A 176 15.01 5.68 8.75
N TYR A 177 14.23 6.31 7.84
CA TYR A 177 14.42 7.70 7.44
C TYR A 177 13.09 8.39 7.30
N TRP A 178 13.10 9.67 7.65
CA TRP A 178 11.94 10.53 7.66
C TRP A 178 12.15 11.67 6.69
N ILE A 179 11.21 11.85 5.79
CA ILE A 179 11.17 13.02 4.92
C ILE A 179 10.32 14.05 5.62
N LYS A 180 10.93 15.19 5.91
CA LYS A 180 10.26 16.34 6.51
C LYS A 180 9.87 17.33 5.43
N GLU A 181 8.75 17.95 5.64
CA GLU A 181 8.25 19.07 4.86
C GLU A 181 9.02 20.35 5.20
N ARG A 182 8.82 21.42 4.42
CA ARG A 182 9.46 22.72 4.66
C ARG A 182 9.13 23.32 6.04
N ASN A 183 7.93 23.03 6.55
CA ASN A 183 7.50 23.48 7.88
C ASN A 183 8.00 22.57 9.03
N GLY A 184 8.87 21.58 8.74
CA GLY A 184 9.43 20.66 9.72
C GLY A 184 8.53 19.47 10.08
N THR A 185 7.28 19.41 9.62
CA THR A 185 6.39 18.27 9.84
C THR A 185 6.87 17.04 9.08
N ILE A 186 6.53 15.85 9.58
CA ILE A 186 6.88 14.59 8.91
C ILE A 186 5.87 14.32 7.80
N GLY A 187 6.34 14.25 6.56
CA GLY A 187 5.50 13.92 5.40
C GLY A 187 5.53 12.44 5.03
N THR A 188 6.70 11.77 5.22
CA THR A 188 6.85 10.36 4.90
C THR A 188 7.85 9.69 5.84
N ILE A 189 7.53 8.47 6.27
CA ILE A 189 8.41 7.62 7.08
C ILE A 189 8.69 6.34 6.30
N TYR A 190 9.97 5.99 6.16
CA TYR A 190 10.40 4.70 5.64
C TYR A 190 11.04 3.87 6.75
N CYS A 191 10.69 2.59 6.80
CA CYS A 191 11.33 1.58 7.65
C CYS A 191 11.84 0.44 6.76
N GLY A 192 13.13 0.27 6.68
CA GLY A 192 13.85 -0.55 5.71
C GLY A 192 14.44 0.28 4.56
N SER A 193 15.52 -0.19 3.96
CA SER A 193 16.15 0.47 2.80
C SER A 193 15.34 0.21 1.51
N GLY A 194 15.53 1.05 0.48
CA GLY A 194 14.87 0.88 -0.82
C GLY A 194 15.16 -0.46 -1.50
N GLY A 195 16.35 -1.06 -1.24
CA GLY A 195 16.74 -2.39 -1.74
C GLY A 195 16.36 -3.57 -0.84
N SER A 196 15.77 -3.33 0.34
CA SER A 196 15.38 -4.40 1.27
C SER A 196 14.28 -5.28 0.67
N THR A 197 14.29 -6.56 1.05
CA THR A 197 13.23 -7.50 0.68
C THR A 197 11.88 -7.17 1.32
N VAL A 198 11.91 -6.43 2.43
CA VAL A 198 10.74 -5.88 3.11
C VAL A 198 11.02 -4.42 3.46
N GLN A 199 10.15 -3.52 3.04
CA GLN A 199 10.17 -2.10 3.38
C GLN A 199 8.77 -1.63 3.72
N TYR A 200 8.63 -0.82 4.76
CA TYR A 200 7.40 -0.14 5.10
C TYR A 200 7.51 1.33 4.76
N ARG A 201 6.42 1.92 4.27
CA ARG A 201 6.30 3.34 4.00
C ARG A 201 4.98 3.83 4.59
N TYR A 202 5.04 4.92 5.36
CA TYR A 202 3.86 5.57 5.92
C TYR A 202 3.86 7.05 5.54
N TYR A 203 2.75 7.57 5.02
CA TYR A 203 2.69 8.93 4.52
C TYR A 203 1.27 9.49 4.44
N ASP A 204 1.18 10.83 4.35
CA ASP A 204 -0.05 11.57 4.10
C ASP A 204 -0.48 11.41 2.63
N LYS A 205 -1.46 10.52 2.43
CA LYS A 205 -2.00 10.20 1.09
C LYS A 205 -2.88 11.33 0.57
N LEU A 206 -3.60 12.04 1.45
CA LEU A 206 -4.44 13.18 1.06
C LEU A 206 -3.57 14.27 0.44
N LYS A 207 -2.45 14.58 1.07
CA LYS A 207 -1.49 15.56 0.57
C LYS A 207 -0.87 15.13 -0.74
N GLU A 208 -0.50 13.86 -0.89
CA GLU A 208 0.03 13.31 -2.15
C GLU A 208 -1.00 13.44 -3.29
N ARG A 209 -2.28 13.13 -3.03
CA ARG A 209 -3.37 13.26 -4.01
C ARG A 209 -3.59 14.73 -4.41
N ASN A 210 -3.59 15.64 -3.45
CA ASN A 210 -3.69 17.08 -3.69
C ASN A 210 -2.54 17.61 -4.55
N ALA A 211 -1.29 17.21 -4.25
CA ALA A 211 -0.12 17.62 -5.02
C ALA A 211 -0.18 17.14 -6.48
N LYS A 212 -0.75 15.96 -6.73
CA LYS A 212 -0.99 15.38 -8.06
C LYS A 212 -2.25 15.91 -8.74
N LYS A 213 -3.01 16.82 -8.11
CA LYS A 213 -4.32 17.30 -8.59
C LYS A 213 -5.29 16.14 -8.92
N ALA A 214 -5.14 15.03 -8.21
CA ALA A 214 -5.97 13.85 -8.40
C ALA A 214 -7.34 14.05 -7.73
N ARG A 215 -8.39 13.46 -8.31
CA ARG A 215 -9.73 13.54 -7.74
C ARG A 215 -9.76 12.91 -6.36
N ILE A 216 -10.26 13.65 -5.39
CA ILE A 216 -10.51 13.20 -4.02
C ILE A 216 -12.01 13.05 -3.83
N PRO A 217 -12.50 11.91 -3.29
CA PRO A 217 -13.91 11.77 -2.94
C PRO A 217 -14.33 12.85 -1.94
N PRO A 218 -15.59 13.33 -2.00
CA PRO A 218 -16.11 14.29 -1.03
C PRO A 218 -16.09 13.68 0.38
N ASN A 219 -15.98 14.54 1.40
CA ASN A 219 -15.99 14.18 2.83
C ASN A 219 -14.74 13.43 3.31
N ILE A 220 -13.61 13.51 2.61
CA ILE A 220 -12.32 13.05 3.11
C ILE A 220 -11.58 14.24 3.72
N ASN A 221 -11.41 14.20 5.06
CA ASN A 221 -10.71 15.23 5.84
C ASN A 221 -9.28 14.79 6.20
N SER A 222 -9.03 13.49 6.27
CA SER A 222 -7.70 12.91 6.46
C SER A 222 -7.58 11.60 5.69
N TRP A 223 -6.41 11.34 5.14
CA TRP A 223 -6.11 10.09 4.44
C TRP A 223 -4.62 9.79 4.57
N GLU A 224 -4.30 8.79 5.36
CA GLU A 224 -2.96 8.31 5.55
C GLU A 224 -2.83 6.90 4.99
N ARG A 225 -1.66 6.56 4.47
CA ARG A 225 -1.40 5.25 3.89
C ARG A 225 -0.16 4.62 4.50
N LEU A 226 -0.31 3.38 4.92
CA LEU A 226 0.78 2.46 5.21
C LEU A 226 0.94 1.50 4.04
N GLU A 227 2.10 1.51 3.38
CA GLU A 227 2.47 0.56 2.34
C GLU A 227 3.47 -0.47 2.88
N VAL A 228 3.21 -1.74 2.60
CA VAL A 228 4.10 -2.86 2.90
C VAL A 228 4.63 -3.40 1.58
N LYS A 229 5.87 -3.04 1.26
CA LYS A 229 6.56 -3.49 0.05
C LYS A 229 7.32 -4.77 0.32
N LEU A 230 7.03 -5.80 -0.46
CA LEU A 230 7.60 -7.14 -0.36
C LEU A 230 8.32 -7.50 -1.65
N ARG A 231 9.47 -8.20 -1.53
CA ARG A 231 10.24 -8.68 -2.67
C ARG A 231 10.70 -10.13 -2.48
N GLY A 232 10.89 -10.82 -3.62
CA GLY A 232 11.34 -12.20 -3.66
C GLY A 232 10.42 -13.11 -2.84
N LYS A 233 10.98 -14.04 -2.09
CA LYS A 233 10.22 -15.03 -1.29
C LYS A 233 9.22 -14.42 -0.29
N ASN A 234 9.39 -13.14 0.09
CA ASN A 234 8.45 -12.50 1.01
C ASN A 234 7.10 -12.17 0.35
N THR A 235 7.01 -12.20 -0.99
CA THR A 235 5.73 -12.04 -1.69
C THR A 235 4.78 -13.19 -1.41
N LEU A 236 5.29 -14.41 -1.25
CA LEU A 236 4.51 -15.60 -0.89
C LEU A 236 3.97 -15.53 0.56
N ASN A 237 4.70 -14.83 1.43
CA ASN A 237 4.33 -14.66 2.85
C ASN A 237 3.66 -13.30 3.12
N TRP A 238 3.03 -12.70 2.11
CA TRP A 238 2.52 -11.34 2.15
C TRP A 238 1.62 -11.06 3.37
N LEU A 239 0.73 -11.97 3.73
CA LEU A 239 -0.17 -11.80 4.86
C LEU A 239 0.59 -11.73 6.20
N ALA A 240 1.53 -12.66 6.42
CA ALA A 240 2.34 -12.69 7.63
C ALA A 240 3.26 -11.45 7.73
N GLU A 241 3.87 -11.03 6.63
CA GLU A 241 4.74 -9.85 6.59
C GLU A 241 3.94 -8.54 6.78
N THR A 242 2.72 -8.45 6.26
CA THR A 242 1.82 -7.32 6.50
C THR A 242 1.40 -7.25 7.97
N LYS A 243 1.04 -8.38 8.58
CA LYS A 243 0.76 -8.45 10.03
C LYS A 243 1.97 -8.03 10.88
N LYS A 244 3.18 -8.43 10.50
CA LYS A 244 4.41 -7.97 11.18
C LYS A 244 4.60 -6.46 11.09
N ALA A 245 4.30 -5.84 9.94
CA ALA A 245 4.35 -4.39 9.82
C ALA A 245 3.44 -3.71 10.84
N LEU A 246 2.22 -4.20 10.99
CA LEU A 246 1.23 -3.68 11.94
C LEU A 246 1.66 -3.85 13.40
N VAL A 247 2.33 -4.95 13.75
CA VAL A 247 2.87 -5.14 15.12
C VAL A 247 3.84 -4.03 15.52
N TYR A 248 4.61 -3.52 14.56
CA TYR A 248 5.58 -2.46 14.81
C TYR A 248 5.00 -1.05 14.63
N PHE A 249 3.80 -0.92 14.08
CA PHE A 249 3.16 0.37 13.74
C PHE A 249 2.33 0.85 14.92
N LYS A 250 2.81 1.89 15.62
CA LYS A 250 2.22 2.41 16.85
C LYS A 250 2.30 3.92 16.93
N CYS A 251 1.33 4.53 17.61
CA CYS A 251 1.34 5.94 17.93
C CYS A 251 1.99 6.15 19.31
N PRO A 252 2.90 7.11 19.46
CA PRO A 252 3.33 7.55 20.77
C PRO A 252 2.17 8.25 21.48
N ASP A 253 1.61 7.60 22.49
CA ASP A 253 0.69 8.23 23.41
C ASP A 253 1.46 8.90 24.55
N LYS A 254 0.84 9.85 25.26
CA LYS A 254 1.47 10.44 26.44
C LYS A 254 1.80 9.35 27.45
N VAL A 255 3.08 9.14 27.66
CA VAL A 255 3.59 8.11 28.57
C VAL A 255 3.18 8.48 29.99
N LYS A 256 2.16 7.84 30.53
CA LYS A 256 1.82 7.86 31.95
C LYS A 256 2.67 6.84 32.69
N LEU A 257 3.88 7.23 33.04
CA LEU A 257 4.75 6.43 33.91
C LEU A 257 4.75 7.04 35.32
N ASP A 258 3.70 6.80 36.07
CA ASP A 258 3.50 7.35 37.41
C ASP A 258 4.57 6.90 38.43
N THR A 259 5.42 5.91 38.05
CA THR A 259 6.41 5.30 38.95
C THR A 259 7.86 5.49 38.53
N GLU A 260 8.13 6.11 37.38
CA GLU A 260 9.49 6.26 36.86
C GLU A 260 10.06 7.65 37.12
N LYS A 261 11.40 7.73 37.25
CA LYS A 261 12.10 9.01 37.37
C LYS A 261 11.81 9.89 36.15
N ILE A 262 11.64 11.19 36.37
CA ILE A 262 11.36 12.16 35.31
C ILE A 262 12.34 12.07 34.11
N THR A 263 13.61 11.77 34.39
CA THR A 263 14.63 11.55 33.35
C THR A 263 14.34 10.31 32.48
N THR A 264 13.76 9.27 33.08
CA THR A 264 13.35 8.06 32.34
C THR A 264 12.13 8.36 31.46
N VAL A 265 11.18 9.12 31.99
CA VAL A 265 9.99 9.56 31.24
C VAL A 265 10.40 10.43 30.06
N ALA A 266 11.20 11.47 30.28
CA ALA A 266 11.70 12.36 29.22
C ALA A 266 12.48 11.60 28.13
N MET A 267 13.32 10.63 28.51
CA MET A 267 14.05 9.81 27.56
C MET A 267 13.13 8.86 26.78
N LEU A 268 12.11 8.30 27.41
CA LEU A 268 11.11 7.47 26.74
C LEU A 268 10.30 8.31 25.74
N GLU A 269 9.81 9.47 26.12
CA GLU A 269 9.11 10.39 25.22
C GLU A 269 9.99 10.78 24.04
N TYR A 270 11.27 11.08 24.28
CA TYR A 270 12.23 11.35 23.21
C TYR A 270 12.38 10.15 22.27
N LEU A 271 12.62 8.95 22.79
CA LEU A 271 12.82 7.74 22.00
C LEU A 271 11.53 7.25 21.32
N ILE A 272 10.37 7.53 21.89
CA ILE A 272 9.06 7.30 21.29
C ILE A 272 8.89 8.16 20.04
N ASN A 273 9.28 9.43 20.13
CA ASN A 273 9.21 10.35 18.99
C ASN A 273 10.38 10.16 18.00
N HIS A 274 11.49 9.51 18.41
CA HIS A 274 12.69 9.30 17.63
C HIS A 274 13.15 7.83 17.69
N PRO A 275 12.33 6.87 17.22
CA PRO A 275 12.63 5.43 17.32
C PRO A 275 13.92 5.02 16.57
N GLU A 276 14.36 5.80 15.59
CA GLU A 276 15.63 5.61 14.90
C GLU A 276 16.84 5.71 15.84
N ARG A 277 16.70 6.48 16.94
CA ARG A 277 17.75 6.61 17.95
C ARG A 277 18.01 5.35 18.77
N LEU A 278 17.07 4.42 18.78
CA LEU A 278 17.27 3.09 19.39
C LEU A 278 18.36 2.26 18.69
N ASN A 279 18.80 2.67 17.52
CA ASN A 279 19.89 2.05 16.78
C ASN A 279 21.19 2.88 16.84
N ASN A 280 21.18 4.01 17.57
CA ASN A 280 22.33 4.89 17.67
C ASN A 280 23.36 4.33 18.65
N LYS A 281 24.66 4.52 18.32
CA LYS A 281 25.79 4.12 19.14
C LYS A 281 26.06 5.09 20.30
N ASP A 282 25.40 6.25 20.33
CA ASP A 282 25.60 7.30 21.35
C ASP A 282 25.07 6.90 22.73
N LEU A 283 24.19 5.90 22.79
CA LEU A 283 23.71 5.34 24.04
C LEU A 283 24.42 4.03 24.38
N SER A 284 24.72 3.81 25.65
CA SER A 284 25.33 2.57 26.10
C SER A 284 24.40 1.38 25.79
N LYS A 285 24.99 0.19 25.56
CA LYS A 285 24.22 -1.05 25.31
C LYS A 285 23.20 -1.32 26.42
N GLY A 286 23.57 -1.08 27.68
CA GLY A 286 22.67 -1.26 28.82
C GLY A 286 21.50 -0.28 28.81
N THR A 287 21.76 1.00 28.51
CA THR A 287 20.72 2.02 28.38
C THR A 287 19.73 1.67 27.25
N LEU A 288 20.26 1.28 26.09
CA LEU A 288 19.41 0.86 24.96
C LEU A 288 18.56 -0.36 25.31
N ALA A 289 19.14 -1.36 26.00
CA ALA A 289 18.42 -2.56 26.42
C ALA A 289 17.27 -2.21 27.38
N LYS A 290 17.51 -1.32 28.37
CA LYS A 290 16.52 -0.81 29.30
C LYS A 290 15.33 -0.19 28.55
N TYR A 291 15.61 0.78 27.66
CA TYR A 291 14.54 1.50 26.95
C TYR A 291 13.82 0.65 25.92
N ARG A 292 14.53 -0.27 25.22
CA ARG A 292 13.89 -1.26 24.34
C ARG A 292 12.92 -2.16 25.11
N LYS A 293 13.30 -2.60 26.34
CA LYS A 293 12.42 -3.38 27.21
C LYS A 293 11.16 -2.60 27.61
N LEU A 294 11.32 -1.33 28.03
CA LEU A 294 10.20 -0.46 28.41
C LEU A 294 9.27 -0.20 27.22
N LEU A 295 9.81 0.07 26.03
CA LEU A 295 9.01 0.24 24.82
C LEU A 295 8.33 -1.05 24.36
N LYS A 296 8.99 -2.22 24.54
CA LYS A 296 8.41 -3.54 24.22
C LYS A 296 7.24 -3.90 25.11
N GLN A 297 7.24 -3.45 26.36
CA GLN A 297 6.13 -3.65 27.29
C GLN A 297 4.87 -2.86 26.91
N ASN A 298 4.90 -2.11 25.79
CA ASN A 298 3.79 -1.34 25.24
C ASN A 298 3.18 -0.30 26.19
N LYS A 299 3.85 0.03 27.28
CA LYS A 299 3.38 1.08 28.19
C LYS A 299 3.51 2.42 27.47
N GLY A 300 2.38 3.04 27.17
CA GLY A 300 2.32 4.35 26.53
C GLY A 300 2.40 4.38 25.00
N LEU A 301 2.16 3.26 24.31
CA LEU A 301 2.03 3.21 22.86
C LEU A 301 0.63 2.80 22.45
N ASP A 302 -0.04 3.66 21.68
CA ASP A 302 -1.33 3.36 21.07
C ASP A 302 -1.15 2.52 19.81
N ASN A 303 -1.85 1.40 19.72
CA ASN A 303 -1.85 0.50 18.58
C ASN A 303 -3.23 0.35 17.91
N ARG A 304 -4.19 1.24 18.22
CA ARG A 304 -5.58 1.13 17.74
C ARG A 304 -5.69 1.02 16.23
N LEU A 305 -4.99 1.86 15.45
CA LEU A 305 -5.02 1.76 13.99
C LEU A 305 -4.44 0.43 13.50
N ALA A 306 -3.39 -0.08 14.13
CA ALA A 306 -2.83 -1.38 13.80
C ALA A 306 -3.81 -2.52 14.05
N LEU A 307 -4.56 -2.49 15.16
CA LEU A 307 -5.59 -3.50 15.49
C LEU A 307 -6.77 -3.43 14.50
N ILE A 308 -7.22 -2.22 14.15
CA ILE A 308 -8.27 -2.03 13.13
C ILE A 308 -7.82 -2.63 11.80
N ALA A 309 -6.60 -2.31 11.37
CA ALA A 309 -6.06 -2.83 10.12
C ALA A 309 -5.84 -4.36 10.15
N MET A 310 -5.41 -4.93 11.28
CA MET A 310 -5.30 -6.39 11.42
C MET A 310 -6.65 -7.08 11.25
N ASN A 311 -7.69 -6.54 11.89
CA ASN A 311 -9.03 -7.09 11.78
C ASN A 311 -9.59 -6.99 10.36
N GLU A 312 -9.34 -5.85 9.68
CA GLU A 312 -9.78 -5.67 8.30
C GLU A 312 -8.98 -6.55 7.33
N LEU A 313 -7.67 -6.72 7.57
CA LEU A 313 -6.81 -7.62 6.82
C LEU A 313 -7.28 -9.09 6.93
N ASP A 314 -7.67 -9.54 8.13
CA ASP A 314 -8.18 -10.89 8.32
C ASP A 314 -9.50 -11.12 7.55
N LYS A 315 -10.38 -10.11 7.49
CA LYS A 315 -11.63 -10.20 6.73
C LYS A 315 -11.41 -10.25 5.22
N GLN A 316 -10.40 -9.54 4.73
CA GLN A 316 -10.13 -9.40 3.30
C GLN A 316 -9.05 -10.37 2.79
N ALA A 317 -8.42 -11.16 3.68
CA ALA A 317 -7.27 -12.01 3.35
C ALA A 317 -7.55 -12.96 2.18
N GLU A 318 -8.72 -13.59 2.14
CA GLU A 318 -9.07 -14.53 1.08
C GLU A 318 -9.32 -13.81 -0.25
N SER A 319 -10.04 -12.70 -0.24
CA SER A 319 -10.28 -11.89 -1.43
C SER A 319 -8.97 -11.36 -2.03
N LEU A 320 -8.05 -10.86 -1.19
CA LEU A 320 -6.73 -10.41 -1.61
C LEU A 320 -5.87 -11.56 -2.16
N ARG A 321 -5.97 -12.75 -1.54
CA ARG A 321 -5.28 -13.95 -2.05
C ARG A 321 -5.76 -14.32 -3.44
N GLN A 322 -7.07 -14.36 -3.67
CA GLN A 322 -7.65 -14.62 -4.97
C GLN A 322 -7.23 -13.56 -5.99
N GLU A 323 -7.18 -12.29 -5.58
CA GLU A 323 -6.69 -11.21 -6.42
C GLU A 323 -5.23 -11.40 -6.81
N ILE A 324 -4.34 -11.69 -5.84
CA ILE A 324 -2.91 -11.93 -6.09
C ILE A 324 -2.72 -13.15 -6.99
N ASN A 325 -3.42 -14.25 -6.72
CA ASN A 325 -3.34 -15.47 -7.52
C ASN A 325 -3.84 -15.26 -8.96
N SER A 326 -4.76 -14.34 -9.19
CA SER A 326 -5.23 -14.02 -10.54
C SER A 326 -4.13 -13.47 -11.48
N PHE A 327 -3.01 -12.99 -10.91
CA PHE A 327 -1.83 -12.52 -11.65
C PHE A 327 -0.83 -13.65 -11.96
N LEU A 328 -1.10 -14.86 -11.52
CA LEU A 328 -0.30 -16.05 -11.83
C LEU A 328 -1.08 -16.94 -12.81
N ASN A 329 -0.38 -17.62 -13.69
CA ASN A 329 -1.01 -18.60 -14.58
C ASN A 329 -1.50 -19.81 -13.77
N ASP A 330 -2.68 -20.33 -14.07
CA ASP A 330 -3.30 -21.48 -13.40
C ASP A 330 -2.41 -22.74 -13.35
N ASN A 331 -1.41 -22.82 -14.22
CA ASN A 331 -0.49 -23.95 -14.29
C ASN A 331 0.61 -23.96 -13.23
N GLU A 332 0.92 -22.81 -12.60
CA GLU A 332 1.96 -22.71 -11.55
C GLU A 332 1.41 -22.89 -10.14
N LEU A 333 0.10 -22.79 -9.95
CA LEU A 333 -0.53 -23.00 -8.64
C LEU A 333 -0.47 -24.47 -8.19
N LYS A 334 -0.15 -25.42 -9.09
CA LYS A 334 -0.06 -26.85 -8.78
C LYS A 334 1.27 -27.30 -8.16
N GLU A 335 2.32 -26.47 -8.22
CA GLU A 335 3.64 -26.81 -7.66
C GLU A 335 3.86 -26.29 -6.22
N VAL A 336 2.92 -25.53 -5.66
CA VAL A 336 3.04 -24.89 -4.33
C VAL A 336 2.05 -25.45 -3.31
N SER A 337 1.26 -26.45 -3.66
CA SER A 337 0.29 -27.11 -2.77
C SER A 337 0.85 -28.36 -2.09
#